data_215f7c82f4b230fe4300e7e0b7a73221
#
_entry.id   215f7c82f4b230fe4300e7e0b7a73221
#
_cell.length_a   1.000
_cell.length_b   1.000
_cell.length_c   1.000
_cell.angle_alpha   90.00
_cell.angle_beta   90.00
_cell.angle_gamma   90.00
#
_symmetry.space_group_name_H-M   'P 1'
#
loop_
_entity.id
_entity.type
_entity.pdbx_description
1 polymer ?
#
loop_
_entity_poly.entity_id
_entity_poly.type
_entity_poly.pdbx_seq_one_letter_code
_entity_poly.pdbx_strand_id
1 'polypeptide(L)'
;VSLRRPKGPSRVATLVFLVAAASVVLCPPTAAVPLDGVGSPSTNASDAAREPRIVELYPNPTTEENRGEYLVVSLPERGNWSLSDGYYDARIPANASGRVALSMAPNRTASILDGFASDAEPTVTEATDTPAVRRLTDHFPLSASGDRIELRRNGSAVDTVAYDRAREGYRWRAAWGEWRPRGYHPRSPEPTADAAVTPFVLPDSPGVPVEPLRTADERLFLAGYTLTSERVADALVAAADRGVRVRVLLEGSPVGGFSTRSARLLDRLTAAGVEVRILDGEVERFRFHHPKYAVADDRAVVLTENWKRSGTGGRSNRGWGVVVKGDSGVESDSGVEGDSGVEGDASTENGVAPERDATVAGDLAALFSADFEARDARSWREFRADTEFHDGGRANGSYPTRFEAPAEPAAANVTVLTAPGNAADRIVARIDAADERVLAVVPRVGGPDDRIVRALRRAADRGVDVHLLLSDAWYDREANRNLSESLADEPIAVDLAEPRGRFGKVHAKGLVVDDAAVVGSLNWNPSAATTNREVLLAVENESVADFYARAYAADWRGGGVHLPVTLVAGFGVALAGAGAVARREIAFAEN
;
A
#
# COMPACT_ATOMS: atom_id res chain seq x y z
N VAL A 1 -45.93 -36.89 -27.88
CA VAL A 1 -45.63 -36.35 -29.19
C VAL A 1 -44.27 -35.71 -29.14
N SER A 2 -43.37 -36.44 -29.71
CA SER A 2 -42.13 -36.16 -30.50
C SER A 2 -41.24 -34.98 -30.13
N LEU A 3 -40.07 -35.38 -29.67
CA LEU A 3 -38.79 -34.73 -29.57
C LEU A 3 -38.22 -34.22 -30.91
N ARG A 4 -37.54 -33.09 -30.91
CA ARG A 4 -36.37 -32.87 -31.74
C ARG A 4 -35.29 -32.02 -31.01
N ARG A 5 -34.11 -32.60 -30.87
CA ARG A 5 -32.83 -31.92 -30.58
C ARG A 5 -32.27 -31.26 -31.85
N PRO A 6 -31.49 -30.20 -31.77
CA PRO A 6 -30.45 -29.97 -32.76
C PRO A 6 -29.04 -30.20 -32.17
N LYS A 7 -28.21 -30.82 -32.99
CA LYS A 7 -26.78 -31.10 -32.81
C LYS A 7 -25.98 -29.80 -33.05
N GLY A 8 -25.02 -29.50 -32.15
CA GLY A 8 -23.95 -28.55 -32.43
C GLY A 8 -22.68 -29.26 -32.93
N PRO A 9 -21.71 -28.59 -33.53
CA PRO A 9 -20.38 -29.18 -33.72
C PRO A 9 -19.38 -28.69 -32.69
N SER A 10 -18.67 -29.65 -32.12
CA SER A 10 -17.45 -29.51 -31.35
C SER A 10 -16.33 -28.92 -32.21
N ARG A 11 -15.61 -27.91 -31.71
CA ARG A 11 -14.28 -27.56 -32.22
C ARG A 11 -13.27 -27.84 -31.12
N VAL A 12 -12.52 -28.90 -31.32
CA VAL A 12 -11.29 -29.23 -30.62
C VAL A 12 -10.23 -28.28 -31.14
N ALA A 13 -9.69 -27.42 -30.27
CA ALA A 13 -8.48 -26.65 -30.58
C ALA A 13 -7.26 -27.44 -30.13
N THR A 14 -6.51 -27.93 -31.10
CA THR A 14 -5.23 -28.60 -30.90
C THR A 14 -4.15 -27.56 -30.60
N LEU A 15 -3.62 -27.58 -29.38
CA LEU A 15 -2.47 -26.76 -28.97
C LEU A 15 -1.19 -27.46 -29.45
N VAL A 16 -0.48 -26.86 -30.39
CA VAL A 16 0.84 -27.31 -30.86
C VAL A 16 1.91 -26.72 -29.96
N PHE A 17 2.60 -27.58 -29.19
CA PHE A 17 3.81 -27.22 -28.47
C PHE A 17 4.99 -27.16 -29.44
N LEU A 18 5.57 -25.98 -29.64
CA LEU A 18 6.86 -25.80 -30.29
C LEU A 18 7.94 -25.81 -29.20
N VAL A 19 8.70 -26.90 -29.16
CA VAL A 19 9.93 -27.01 -28.37
C VAL A 19 11.05 -26.35 -29.15
N ALA A 20 11.49 -25.15 -28.71
CA ALA A 20 12.71 -24.54 -29.21
C ALA A 20 13.89 -24.97 -28.32
N ALA A 21 14.80 -25.74 -28.91
CA ALA A 21 16.07 -26.10 -28.28
C ALA A 21 16.98 -24.85 -28.25
N ALA A 22 17.30 -24.35 -27.05
CA ALA A 22 18.29 -23.32 -26.86
C ALA A 22 19.69 -23.91 -26.83
N SER A 23 20.50 -23.55 -27.83
CA SER A 23 21.94 -23.84 -27.87
C SER A 23 22.65 -22.90 -26.88
N VAL A 24 23.28 -23.46 -25.87
CA VAL A 24 24.13 -22.74 -24.91
C VAL A 24 25.43 -22.38 -25.62
N VAL A 25 25.65 -21.10 -25.89
CA VAL A 25 26.95 -20.55 -26.27
C VAL A 25 27.62 -20.05 -25.00
N LEU A 26 28.66 -20.73 -24.55
CA LEU A 26 29.54 -20.24 -23.47
C LEU A 26 30.37 -19.04 -24.00
N CYS A 27 30.13 -17.86 -23.46
CA CYS A 27 31.09 -16.76 -23.52
C CYS A 27 31.96 -16.75 -22.26
N PRO A 28 33.26 -16.46 -22.37
CA PRO A 28 34.18 -16.39 -21.23
C PRO A 28 33.93 -15.10 -20.40
N PRO A 29 34.32 -15.08 -19.10
CA PRO A 29 34.08 -13.93 -18.24
C PRO A 29 35.00 -12.78 -18.63
N THR A 30 34.39 -11.64 -18.99
CA THR A 30 35.10 -10.37 -19.12
C THR A 30 35.32 -9.78 -17.73
N ALA A 31 36.56 -9.46 -17.45
CA ALA A 31 37.03 -8.87 -16.21
C ALA A 31 36.34 -7.51 -15.92
N ALA A 32 35.90 -7.36 -14.69
CA ALA A 32 35.42 -6.08 -14.16
C ALA A 32 36.54 -5.04 -14.16
N VAL A 33 36.33 -3.94 -14.84
CA VAL A 33 37.17 -2.73 -14.74
C VAL A 33 36.62 -1.91 -13.58
N PRO A 34 37.44 -1.49 -12.60
CA PRO A 34 36.98 -0.60 -11.54
C PRO A 34 36.75 0.80 -12.11
N LEU A 35 35.58 1.35 -11.86
CA LEU A 35 35.26 2.77 -12.10
C LEU A 35 35.76 3.59 -10.89
N ASP A 36 37.02 4.00 -10.95
CA ASP A 36 37.53 5.06 -10.11
C ASP A 36 37.20 6.41 -10.73
N GLY A 37 36.60 7.28 -9.91
CA GLY A 37 36.76 8.72 -9.98
C GLY A 37 35.96 9.46 -11.06
N VAL A 38 34.67 9.74 -10.81
CA VAL A 38 34.06 10.94 -11.37
C VAL A 38 33.71 11.88 -10.21
N GLY A 39 34.49 12.93 -10.10
CA GLY A 39 34.25 14.03 -9.18
C GLY A 39 32.88 14.67 -9.47
N SER A 40 32.13 14.92 -8.42
CA SER A 40 30.89 15.68 -8.48
C SER A 40 31.17 17.10 -9.01
N PRO A 41 30.63 17.53 -10.16
CA PRO A 41 30.62 18.94 -10.49
C PRO A 41 29.51 19.62 -9.68
N SER A 42 29.89 20.52 -8.79
CA SER A 42 28.98 21.52 -8.24
C SER A 42 28.61 22.51 -9.35
N THR A 43 27.63 22.15 -10.19
CA THR A 43 27.04 23.09 -11.14
C THR A 43 25.93 23.87 -10.45
N ASN A 44 26.07 25.21 -10.47
CA ASN A 44 25.03 26.12 -10.01
C ASN A 44 23.70 25.83 -10.71
N ALA A 45 22.61 25.79 -9.96
CA ALA A 45 21.26 25.48 -10.45
C ALA A 45 20.80 26.35 -11.65
N SER A 46 21.39 27.52 -11.85
CA SER A 46 21.12 28.43 -12.97
C SER A 46 21.70 27.99 -14.31
N ASP A 47 22.79 27.21 -14.34
CA ASP A 47 23.42 26.75 -15.59
C ASP A 47 22.80 25.44 -16.08
N ALA A 48 22.28 24.60 -15.17
CA ALA A 48 21.58 23.37 -15.52
C ALA A 48 20.28 23.57 -16.34
N ALA A 49 19.69 24.77 -16.30
CA ALA A 49 18.49 25.11 -17.06
C ALA A 49 18.78 25.49 -18.53
N ARG A 50 20.04 25.60 -18.93
CA ARG A 50 20.44 26.11 -20.26
C ARG A 50 20.89 25.04 -21.25
N GLU A 51 21.09 23.81 -20.82
CA GLU A 51 21.52 22.72 -21.71
C GLU A 51 20.34 21.89 -22.21
N PRO A 52 20.32 21.50 -23.53
CA PRO A 52 19.30 20.65 -24.06
C PRO A 52 19.43 19.23 -23.46
N ARG A 53 18.36 18.72 -22.85
CA ARG A 53 18.39 17.39 -22.21
C ARG A 53 17.03 16.74 -22.11
N ILE A 54 17.00 15.43 -21.98
CA ILE A 54 15.83 14.64 -21.57
C ILE A 54 15.71 14.74 -20.05
N VAL A 55 14.61 15.24 -19.53
CA VAL A 55 14.44 15.52 -18.09
C VAL A 55 13.46 14.60 -17.39
N GLU A 56 12.55 13.94 -18.16
CA GLU A 56 11.57 13.03 -17.59
C GLU A 56 11.14 11.98 -18.61
N LEU A 57 10.87 10.75 -18.15
CA LEU A 57 10.32 9.64 -18.94
C LEU A 57 9.14 9.00 -18.22
N TYR A 58 8.07 8.70 -18.96
CA TYR A 58 6.93 7.90 -18.50
C TYR A 58 6.48 6.93 -19.60
N PRO A 59 7.23 5.83 -19.82
CA PRO A 59 7.02 4.93 -20.96
C PRO A 59 5.88 3.94 -20.79
N ASN A 60 5.50 3.63 -19.54
CA ASN A 60 4.56 2.56 -19.24
C ASN A 60 3.48 3.07 -18.25
N PRO A 61 2.58 3.94 -18.71
CA PRO A 61 1.49 4.47 -17.88
C PRO A 61 0.50 3.37 -17.48
N THR A 62 -0.24 3.62 -16.39
CA THR A 62 -1.31 2.73 -15.89
C THR A 62 -2.58 2.75 -16.74
N THR A 63 -2.57 3.44 -17.86
CA THR A 63 -3.68 3.57 -18.81
C THR A 63 -3.73 2.38 -19.78
N GLU A 64 -4.91 2.05 -20.30
CA GLU A 64 -5.05 1.02 -21.32
C GLU A 64 -4.17 1.28 -22.53
N GLU A 65 -3.53 0.24 -23.08
CA GLU A 65 -2.67 0.28 -24.26
C GLU A 65 -1.52 1.30 -24.15
N ASN A 66 -1.05 1.60 -22.93
CA ASN A 66 -0.02 2.61 -22.64
C ASN A 66 -0.32 4.00 -23.22
N ARG A 67 -1.59 4.33 -23.43
CA ARG A 67 -2.00 5.63 -23.99
C ARG A 67 -1.61 6.76 -23.05
N GLY A 68 -0.87 7.73 -23.58
CA GLY A 68 -0.41 8.88 -22.83
C GLY A 68 1.00 8.73 -22.29
N GLU A 69 1.75 7.71 -22.73
CA GLU A 69 3.21 7.69 -22.59
C GLU A 69 3.83 8.97 -23.10
N TYR A 70 4.89 9.43 -22.46
CA TYR A 70 5.55 10.68 -22.83
C TYR A 70 6.99 10.74 -22.34
N LEU A 71 7.73 11.67 -22.93
CA LEU A 71 8.99 12.14 -22.41
C LEU A 71 9.00 13.66 -22.35
N VAL A 72 9.73 14.23 -21.39
CA VAL A 72 9.93 15.68 -21.27
C VAL A 72 11.34 16.03 -21.64
N VAL A 73 11.47 17.01 -22.54
CA VAL A 73 12.77 17.59 -22.90
C VAL A 73 12.86 19.04 -22.41
N SER A 74 14.07 19.48 -22.09
CA SER A 74 14.41 20.87 -21.87
C SER A 74 15.15 21.38 -23.12
N LEU A 75 14.55 22.36 -23.83
CA LEU A 75 15.12 22.94 -25.05
C LEU A 75 15.44 24.40 -24.81
N PRO A 76 16.71 24.83 -24.83
CA PRO A 76 17.09 26.20 -24.54
C PRO A 76 16.56 27.20 -25.56
N GLU A 77 16.33 26.73 -26.78
CA GLU A 77 15.86 27.55 -27.91
C GLU A 77 15.04 26.72 -28.91
N ARG A 78 14.32 27.40 -29.78
CA ARG A 78 13.68 26.79 -30.94
C ARG A 78 14.72 26.31 -31.95
N GLY A 79 14.47 25.21 -32.63
CA GLY A 79 15.45 24.67 -33.55
C GLY A 79 14.99 23.41 -34.27
N ASN A 80 15.89 22.82 -35.04
CA ASN A 80 15.67 21.52 -35.67
C ASN A 80 16.04 20.41 -34.72
N TRP A 81 15.07 20.06 -33.84
CA TRP A 81 15.18 19.03 -32.84
C TRP A 81 14.49 17.74 -33.28
N SER A 82 15.08 16.61 -32.91
CA SER A 82 14.50 15.29 -33.11
C SER A 82 14.83 14.33 -32.00
N LEU A 83 14.05 13.26 -31.89
CA LEU A 83 14.30 12.10 -31.05
C LEU A 83 14.71 10.93 -31.94
N SER A 84 15.53 10.01 -31.41
CA SER A 84 15.83 8.73 -32.03
C SER A 84 16.03 7.66 -30.96
N ASP A 85 15.51 6.46 -31.17
CA ASP A 85 15.83 5.27 -30.37
C ASP A 85 16.71 4.27 -31.16
N GLY A 86 17.16 4.70 -32.34
CA GLY A 86 17.90 3.85 -33.27
C GLY A 86 17.00 3.01 -34.19
N TYR A 87 15.70 2.97 -33.93
CA TYR A 87 14.68 2.28 -34.73
C TYR A 87 13.67 3.28 -35.33
N TYR A 88 13.21 4.22 -34.52
CA TYR A 88 12.31 5.30 -34.87
C TYR A 88 13.00 6.65 -34.74
N ASP A 89 12.66 7.54 -35.65
CA ASP A 89 13.05 8.94 -35.60
C ASP A 89 11.79 9.82 -35.60
N ALA A 90 11.70 10.76 -34.67
CA ALA A 90 10.58 11.67 -34.55
C ALA A 90 11.05 13.11 -34.49
N ARG A 91 10.45 13.99 -35.32
CA ARG A 91 10.71 15.43 -35.30
C ARG A 91 9.95 16.09 -34.16
N ILE A 92 10.66 16.89 -33.38
CA ILE A 92 10.04 17.74 -32.37
C ILE A 92 9.48 18.99 -33.08
N PRO A 93 8.25 19.45 -32.76
CA PRO A 93 7.66 20.64 -33.38
C PRO A 93 8.60 21.86 -33.30
N ALA A 94 8.81 22.53 -34.41
CA ALA A 94 9.79 23.62 -34.56
C ALA A 94 9.54 24.83 -33.61
N ASN A 95 8.30 24.97 -33.11
CA ASN A 95 7.94 25.99 -32.12
C ASN A 95 8.17 25.57 -30.66
N ALA A 96 8.70 24.36 -30.41
CA ALA A 96 8.99 23.87 -29.07
C ALA A 96 10.23 24.57 -28.51
N SER A 97 10.13 25.03 -27.26
CA SER A 97 11.22 25.59 -26.46
C SER A 97 10.84 25.54 -24.97
N GLY A 98 11.82 25.58 -24.07
CA GLY A 98 11.59 25.37 -22.65
C GLY A 98 11.36 23.90 -22.29
N ARG A 99 10.65 23.63 -21.20
CA ARG A 99 10.24 22.27 -20.84
C ARG A 99 9.01 21.86 -21.64
N VAL A 100 9.16 20.81 -22.41
CA VAL A 100 8.12 20.34 -23.35
C VAL A 100 7.91 18.84 -23.15
N ALA A 101 6.68 18.44 -22.86
CA ALA A 101 6.27 17.04 -22.89
C ALA A 101 5.87 16.63 -24.30
N LEU A 102 6.48 15.58 -24.80
CA LEU A 102 6.30 15.04 -26.14
C LEU A 102 5.55 13.71 -26.05
N SER A 103 4.44 13.58 -26.80
CA SER A 103 3.60 12.39 -26.78
C SER A 103 2.82 12.23 -28.09
N MET A 104 2.49 10.98 -28.42
CA MET A 104 1.57 10.65 -29.51
C MET A 104 0.10 10.89 -29.13
N ALA A 105 -0.22 10.90 -27.82
CA ALA A 105 -1.57 11.11 -27.27
C ALA A 105 -1.64 12.35 -26.34
N PRO A 106 -1.47 13.57 -26.85
CA PRO A 106 -1.23 14.78 -26.06
C PRO A 106 -2.34 15.11 -25.06
N ASN A 107 -3.61 14.86 -25.39
CA ASN A 107 -4.72 15.12 -24.46
C ASN A 107 -4.64 14.21 -23.24
N ARG A 108 -4.33 12.93 -23.45
CA ARG A 108 -4.15 11.97 -22.34
C ARG A 108 -2.93 12.32 -21.49
N THR A 109 -1.82 12.67 -22.14
CA THR A 109 -0.60 13.12 -21.45
C THR A 109 -0.86 14.39 -20.63
N ALA A 110 -1.61 15.36 -21.16
CA ALA A 110 -1.97 16.55 -20.40
C ALA A 110 -2.75 16.19 -19.11
N SER A 111 -3.73 15.31 -19.21
CA SER A 111 -4.47 14.82 -18.04
C SER A 111 -3.59 14.08 -17.02
N ILE A 112 -2.59 13.31 -17.50
CA ILE A 112 -1.60 12.64 -16.64
C ILE A 112 -0.74 13.67 -15.91
N LEU A 113 -0.20 14.65 -16.63
CA LEU A 113 0.67 15.69 -16.07
C LEU A 113 -0.07 16.59 -15.07
N ASP A 114 -1.31 16.96 -15.37
CA ASP A 114 -2.17 17.70 -14.44
C ASP A 114 -2.42 16.91 -13.14
N GLY A 115 -2.55 15.58 -13.22
CA GLY A 115 -2.64 14.72 -12.05
C GLY A 115 -1.34 14.67 -11.21
N PHE A 116 -0.17 14.87 -11.83
CA PHE A 116 1.10 14.95 -11.11
C PHE A 116 1.36 16.32 -10.45
N ALA A 117 0.74 17.38 -10.92
CA ALA A 117 0.88 18.70 -10.30
C ALA A 117 0.32 18.73 -8.88
N SER A 118 -0.66 17.89 -8.57
CA SER A 118 -1.22 17.70 -7.23
C SER A 118 -0.33 16.84 -6.30
N ASP A 119 0.64 16.10 -6.87
CA ASP A 119 1.57 15.23 -6.13
C ASP A 119 2.88 15.95 -5.76
N ALA A 120 3.00 17.27 -6.01
CA ALA A 120 4.21 18.03 -5.78
C ALA A 120 4.51 18.16 -4.27
N GLU A 121 5.75 17.79 -3.89
CA GLU A 121 6.26 18.03 -2.53
C GLU A 121 6.36 19.54 -2.25
N PRO A 122 5.94 20.00 -1.07
CA PRO A 122 6.08 21.40 -0.69
C PRO A 122 7.53 21.83 -0.40
N THR A 123 8.51 20.92 -0.48
CA THR A 123 9.89 21.18 -0.05
C THR A 123 10.92 21.29 -1.18
N VAL A 124 10.56 21.02 -2.43
CA VAL A 124 11.46 21.20 -3.57
C VAL A 124 11.07 22.48 -4.30
N THR A 125 11.90 23.49 -4.20
CA THR A 125 11.86 24.76 -4.97
C THR A 125 12.16 24.53 -6.47
N GLU A 126 11.72 23.42 -7.04
CA GLU A 126 11.68 23.25 -8.49
C GLU A 126 10.39 23.84 -9.01
N ALA A 127 10.53 24.79 -9.92
CA ALA A 127 9.41 25.46 -10.57
C ALA A 127 8.28 24.47 -10.92
N THR A 128 7.11 24.69 -10.36
CA THR A 128 5.87 23.92 -10.57
C THR A 128 5.30 24.10 -11.97
N ASP A 129 6.13 24.42 -12.98
CA ASP A 129 5.69 24.56 -14.35
C ASP A 129 5.39 23.19 -14.96
N THR A 130 4.10 22.88 -15.04
CA THR A 130 3.62 21.77 -15.86
C THR A 130 4.12 21.97 -17.30
N PRO A 131 4.90 21.02 -17.85
CA PRO A 131 5.48 21.20 -19.18
C PRO A 131 4.40 21.33 -20.24
N ALA A 132 4.60 22.22 -21.19
CA ALA A 132 3.69 22.37 -22.33
C ALA A 132 3.66 21.06 -23.14
N VAL A 133 2.49 20.46 -23.31
CA VAL A 133 2.37 19.19 -24.06
C VAL A 133 2.36 19.49 -25.58
N ARG A 134 3.15 18.75 -26.34
CA ARG A 134 3.22 18.81 -27.79
C ARG A 134 3.05 17.42 -28.39
N ARG A 135 2.32 17.37 -29.49
CA ARG A 135 2.11 16.14 -30.25
C ARG A 135 3.36 15.79 -31.04
N LEU A 136 3.82 14.54 -30.94
CA LEU A 136 4.67 13.93 -31.96
C LEU A 136 3.80 13.47 -33.11
N THR A 137 4.14 13.89 -34.34
CA THR A 137 3.44 13.48 -35.55
C THR A 137 4.01 12.20 -36.14
N ASP A 138 5.29 11.99 -35.93
CA ASP A 138 5.98 10.76 -36.32
C ASP A 138 5.76 9.68 -35.22
N HIS A 139 5.71 8.43 -35.64
CA HIS A 139 5.53 7.31 -34.71
C HIS A 139 6.79 7.11 -33.86
N PHE A 140 6.66 7.25 -32.55
CA PHE A 140 7.75 7.14 -31.60
C PHE A 140 7.23 6.56 -30.28
N PRO A 141 7.01 5.23 -30.21
CA PRO A 141 6.59 4.57 -28.98
C PRO A 141 7.77 4.44 -28.02
N LEU A 142 7.50 4.52 -26.70
CA LEU A 142 8.49 4.26 -25.69
C LEU A 142 8.39 2.79 -25.22
N SER A 143 9.50 2.06 -25.25
CA SER A 143 9.50 0.64 -24.89
C SER A 143 9.44 0.43 -23.38
N ALA A 144 8.45 -0.33 -22.88
CA ALA A 144 8.40 -0.75 -21.49
C ALA A 144 9.49 -1.76 -21.12
N SER A 145 10.06 -2.48 -22.08
CA SER A 145 11.09 -3.51 -21.87
C SER A 145 12.52 -3.01 -21.99
N GLY A 146 12.69 -1.70 -22.11
CA GLY A 146 14.00 -1.04 -22.23
C GLY A 146 14.12 -0.24 -23.51
N ASP A 147 14.84 0.86 -23.44
CA ASP A 147 15.04 1.76 -24.56
C ASP A 147 16.33 2.60 -24.41
N ARG A 148 16.79 3.15 -25.54
CA ARG A 148 17.89 4.12 -25.59
C ARG A 148 17.45 5.32 -26.43
N ILE A 149 17.09 6.41 -25.80
CA ILE A 149 16.52 7.59 -26.43
C ILE A 149 17.58 8.67 -26.56
N GLU A 150 17.79 9.16 -27.77
CA GLU A 150 18.69 10.27 -28.06
C GLU A 150 17.89 11.52 -28.40
N LEU A 151 18.18 12.63 -27.74
CA LEU A 151 17.79 13.97 -28.15
C LEU A 151 18.83 14.47 -29.15
N ARG A 152 18.39 14.85 -30.34
CA ARG A 152 19.28 15.27 -31.44
C ARG A 152 19.02 16.71 -31.84
N ARG A 153 20.07 17.43 -32.17
CA ARG A 153 20.01 18.75 -32.81
C ARG A 153 20.71 18.72 -34.16
N ASN A 154 20.00 19.10 -35.21
CA ASN A 154 20.51 19.02 -36.59
C ASN A 154 21.07 17.63 -36.95
N GLY A 155 20.49 16.56 -36.42
CA GLY A 155 20.91 15.18 -36.64
C GLY A 155 22.02 14.68 -35.70
N SER A 156 22.66 15.55 -34.90
CA SER A 156 23.68 15.14 -33.93
C SER A 156 23.08 14.94 -32.55
N ALA A 157 23.42 13.83 -31.88
CA ALA A 157 22.97 13.57 -30.51
C ALA A 157 23.60 14.61 -29.54
N VAL A 158 22.77 15.21 -28.69
CA VAL A 158 23.15 16.19 -27.67
C VAL A 158 22.90 15.69 -26.27
N ASP A 159 21.98 14.73 -26.10
CA ASP A 159 21.71 14.04 -24.85
C ASP A 159 21.20 12.61 -25.13
N THR A 160 21.42 11.71 -24.18
CA THR A 160 20.99 10.32 -24.30
C THR A 160 20.59 9.77 -22.94
N VAL A 161 19.43 9.14 -22.88
CA VAL A 161 18.97 8.37 -21.72
C VAL A 161 18.72 6.93 -22.15
N ALA A 162 19.23 5.97 -21.38
CA ALA A 162 18.97 4.56 -21.59
C ALA A 162 18.42 3.92 -20.32
N TYR A 163 17.52 2.95 -20.48
CA TYR A 163 16.96 2.16 -19.39
C TYR A 163 16.68 0.73 -19.84
N ASP A 164 16.79 -0.23 -18.92
CA ASP A 164 16.58 -1.66 -19.22
C ASP A 164 15.11 -2.06 -19.11
N ARG A 165 14.35 -1.39 -18.26
CA ARG A 165 12.93 -1.66 -18.05
C ARG A 165 12.20 -0.48 -17.42
N ALA A 166 11.02 -0.13 -17.94
CA ALA A 166 10.07 0.77 -17.31
C ALA A 166 8.91 -0.04 -16.70
N ARG A 167 8.79 -0.03 -15.36
CA ARG A 167 7.66 -0.65 -14.68
C ARG A 167 6.39 0.15 -14.92
N GLU A 168 5.24 -0.52 -14.95
CA GLU A 168 3.94 0.14 -15.07
C GLU A 168 3.75 1.19 -13.96
N GLY A 169 3.35 2.40 -14.35
CA GLY A 169 3.13 3.50 -13.43
C GLY A 169 4.39 4.19 -12.89
N TYR A 170 5.60 3.81 -13.35
CA TYR A 170 6.85 4.44 -12.90
C TYR A 170 7.27 5.55 -13.84
N ARG A 171 7.74 6.64 -13.23
CA ARG A 171 8.28 7.84 -13.89
C ARG A 171 9.73 8.03 -13.48
N TRP A 172 10.59 8.33 -14.43
CA TRP A 172 11.96 8.74 -14.18
C TRP A 172 12.11 10.24 -14.38
N ARG A 173 12.86 10.88 -13.52
CA ARG A 173 13.32 12.27 -13.70
C ARG A 173 14.82 12.36 -13.52
N ALA A 174 15.46 13.17 -14.37
CA ALA A 174 16.90 13.44 -14.26
C ALA A 174 17.28 14.00 -12.88
N ALA A 175 16.44 14.84 -12.28
CA ALA A 175 16.65 15.39 -10.94
C ALA A 175 16.63 14.33 -9.82
N TRP A 176 15.92 13.21 -10.01
CA TRP A 176 15.89 12.12 -9.04
C TRP A 176 17.02 11.12 -9.26
N GLY A 177 17.49 10.97 -10.50
CA GLY A 177 18.42 9.91 -10.89
C GLY A 177 17.86 8.50 -10.81
N GLU A 178 16.56 8.34 -10.49
CA GLU A 178 15.90 7.05 -10.26
C GLU A 178 14.46 7.02 -10.78
N TRP A 179 13.91 5.83 -10.86
CA TRP A 179 12.50 5.58 -11.18
C TRP A 179 11.64 5.61 -9.93
N ARG A 180 10.59 6.44 -9.91
CA ARG A 180 9.61 6.49 -8.82
C ARG A 180 8.21 6.17 -9.33
N PRO A 181 7.39 5.42 -8.57
CA PRO A 181 6.01 5.15 -8.95
C PRO A 181 5.17 6.44 -8.91
N ARG A 182 4.15 6.51 -9.74
CA ARG A 182 3.14 7.56 -9.68
C ARG A 182 2.43 7.54 -8.32
N GLY A 183 2.08 8.71 -7.80
CA GLY A 183 1.51 8.83 -6.45
C GLY A 183 2.48 8.50 -5.33
N TYR A 184 3.80 8.45 -5.64
CA TYR A 184 4.83 8.36 -4.61
C TYR A 184 4.80 9.63 -3.75
N HIS A 185 4.52 9.46 -2.47
CA HIS A 185 4.71 10.49 -1.46
C HIS A 185 5.89 10.07 -0.59
N PRO A 186 7.04 10.73 -0.73
CA PRO A 186 8.13 10.52 0.22
C PRO A 186 7.63 10.99 1.58
N ARG A 187 7.54 10.05 2.49
CA ARG A 187 7.25 10.35 3.89
C ARG A 187 8.54 10.22 4.67
N SER A 188 8.74 11.17 5.59
CA SER A 188 9.77 11.00 6.59
C SER A 188 9.57 9.65 7.27
N PRO A 189 10.62 8.83 7.42
CA PRO A 189 10.55 7.59 8.15
C PRO A 189 10.45 7.79 9.67
N GLU A 190 10.34 9.02 10.15
CA GLU A 190 10.30 9.34 11.57
C GLU A 190 9.05 8.74 12.21
N PRO A 191 9.19 7.95 13.26
CA PRO A 191 8.06 7.42 13.99
C PRO A 191 7.40 8.50 14.84
N THR A 192 6.08 8.42 15.00
CA THR A 192 5.38 9.10 16.11
C THR A 192 5.70 8.34 17.39
N ALA A 193 6.39 9.01 18.32
CA ALA A 193 6.74 8.42 19.61
C ALA A 193 5.53 8.35 20.55
N ASP A 194 5.56 7.40 21.49
CA ASP A 194 4.62 7.27 22.61
C ASP A 194 3.12 7.31 22.23
N ALA A 195 2.77 6.93 21.01
CA ALA A 195 1.39 6.83 20.57
C ALA A 195 0.65 5.73 21.36
N ALA A 196 -0.58 6.01 21.78
CA ALA A 196 -1.42 5.04 22.47
C ALA A 196 -2.03 4.04 21.47
N VAL A 197 -1.63 2.78 21.51
CA VAL A 197 -1.93 1.76 20.51
C VAL A 197 -2.79 0.65 21.10
N THR A 198 -3.92 0.34 20.46
CA THR A 198 -4.78 -0.79 20.79
C THR A 198 -4.85 -1.77 19.63
N PRO A 199 -4.14 -2.92 19.69
CA PRO A 199 -4.23 -3.97 18.69
C PRO A 199 -5.54 -4.73 18.80
N PHE A 200 -6.07 -5.21 17.66
CA PHE A 200 -7.23 -6.09 17.63
C PHE A 200 -7.20 -7.04 16.44
N VAL A 201 -7.97 -8.13 16.55
CA VAL A 201 -8.19 -9.08 15.46
C VAL A 201 -9.68 -9.30 15.19
N LEU A 202 -10.00 -9.59 13.94
CA LEU A 202 -11.35 -9.95 13.49
C LEU A 202 -11.39 -11.46 13.19
N PRO A 203 -12.49 -12.13 13.41
CA PRO A 203 -13.81 -11.60 13.78
C PRO A 203 -14.02 -11.38 15.28
N ASP A 204 -12.97 -11.48 16.12
CA ASP A 204 -13.07 -11.51 17.57
C ASP A 204 -13.54 -10.17 18.16
N SER A 205 -13.02 -9.04 17.66
CA SER A 205 -13.28 -7.71 18.23
C SER A 205 -13.91 -6.73 17.21
N PRO A 206 -15.10 -7.01 16.63
CA PRO A 206 -15.68 -6.20 15.55
C PRO A 206 -16.22 -4.85 16.03
N GLY A 207 -16.26 -4.59 17.32
CA GLY A 207 -16.62 -3.29 17.91
C GLY A 207 -15.50 -2.27 17.83
N VAL A 208 -14.26 -2.72 18.03
CA VAL A 208 -13.07 -1.87 18.16
C VAL A 208 -12.86 -0.92 16.98
N PRO A 209 -12.88 -1.34 15.71
CA PRO A 209 -12.69 -0.42 14.58
C PRO A 209 -13.85 0.56 14.36
N VAL A 210 -15.00 0.38 15.01
CA VAL A 210 -16.19 1.22 14.83
C VAL A 210 -16.33 2.24 15.95
N GLU A 211 -15.72 2.00 17.09
CA GLU A 211 -15.82 2.90 18.25
C GLU A 211 -15.28 4.31 17.97
N PRO A 212 -14.08 4.50 17.39
CA PRO A 212 -13.61 5.83 17.03
C PRO A 212 -14.57 6.56 16.07
N LEU A 213 -15.19 5.83 15.14
CA LEU A 213 -16.15 6.43 14.20
C LEU A 213 -17.42 6.95 14.88
N ARG A 214 -17.82 6.33 15.99
CA ARG A 214 -19.00 6.73 16.76
C ARG A 214 -18.76 7.92 17.65
N THR A 215 -17.53 8.04 18.12
CA THR A 215 -17.11 9.04 19.10
C THR A 215 -16.43 10.25 18.48
N ALA A 216 -16.36 10.35 17.16
CA ALA A 216 -15.83 11.50 16.46
C ALA A 216 -16.70 12.74 16.70
N ASP A 217 -16.07 13.89 16.97
CA ASP A 217 -16.72 15.15 17.30
C ASP A 217 -16.44 16.26 16.27
N GLU A 218 -15.28 16.27 15.60
CA GLU A 218 -14.87 17.32 14.68
C GLU A 218 -14.77 16.84 13.24
N ARG A 219 -14.02 15.76 13.00
CA ARG A 219 -13.75 15.21 11.68
C ARG A 219 -13.78 13.69 11.67
N LEU A 220 -14.32 13.12 10.59
CA LEU A 220 -14.34 11.69 10.36
C LEU A 220 -14.06 11.40 8.88
N PHE A 221 -12.87 10.90 8.56
CA PHE A 221 -12.44 10.53 7.22
C PHE A 221 -12.31 9.02 7.13
N LEU A 222 -12.90 8.44 6.09
CA LEU A 222 -12.85 6.99 5.85
C LEU A 222 -12.34 6.70 4.44
N ALA A 223 -11.20 6.02 4.35
CA ALA A 223 -10.63 5.49 3.13
C ALA A 223 -10.86 3.98 3.03
N GLY A 224 -11.26 3.48 1.86
CA GLY A 224 -11.52 2.07 1.71
C GLY A 224 -11.57 1.58 0.28
N TYR A 225 -11.35 0.27 0.12
CA TYR A 225 -11.54 -0.43 -1.16
C TYR A 225 -13.03 -0.67 -1.44
N THR A 226 -13.81 -1.00 -0.40
CA THR A 226 -15.25 -1.23 -0.51
C THR A 226 -15.95 -0.98 0.82
N LEU A 227 -17.18 -0.44 0.77
CA LEU A 227 -18.05 -0.21 1.92
C LEU A 227 -19.40 -0.93 1.72
N THR A 228 -19.69 -1.97 2.52
CA THR A 228 -20.97 -2.69 2.56
C THR A 228 -21.44 -2.98 3.99
N SER A 229 -20.75 -2.45 5.01
CA SER A 229 -21.13 -2.60 6.41
C SER A 229 -22.17 -1.57 6.81
N GLU A 230 -23.39 -2.01 7.13
CA GLU A 230 -24.45 -1.15 7.68
C GLU A 230 -23.98 -0.46 8.98
N ARG A 231 -23.30 -1.21 9.86
CA ARG A 231 -22.79 -0.71 11.14
C ARG A 231 -21.82 0.47 10.98
N VAL A 232 -20.96 0.41 9.96
CA VAL A 232 -20.03 1.51 9.64
C VAL A 232 -20.82 2.67 9.04
N ALA A 233 -21.73 2.41 8.11
CA ALA A 233 -22.56 3.45 7.51
C ALA A 233 -23.44 4.15 8.56
N ASP A 234 -24.00 3.41 9.52
CA ASP A 234 -24.78 3.98 10.64
C ASP A 234 -23.91 4.92 11.51
N ALA A 235 -22.65 4.55 11.77
CA ALA A 235 -21.73 5.40 12.52
C ALA A 235 -21.39 6.69 11.77
N LEU A 236 -21.16 6.60 10.44
CA LEU A 236 -20.88 7.77 9.58
C LEU A 236 -22.08 8.71 9.50
N VAL A 237 -23.30 8.18 9.33
CA VAL A 237 -24.54 8.99 9.34
C VAL A 237 -24.73 9.67 10.69
N ALA A 238 -24.62 8.91 11.79
CA ALA A 238 -24.78 9.47 13.13
C ALA A 238 -23.73 10.55 13.45
N ALA A 239 -22.51 10.46 12.93
CA ALA A 239 -21.50 11.51 13.04
C ALA A 239 -21.92 12.77 12.25
N ALA A 240 -22.37 12.60 11.00
CA ALA A 240 -22.87 13.71 10.18
C ALA A 240 -24.08 14.40 10.81
N ASP A 241 -25.02 13.64 11.38
CA ASP A 241 -26.19 14.18 12.11
C ASP A 241 -25.79 15.00 13.35
N ARG A 242 -24.62 14.74 13.94
CA ARG A 242 -24.03 15.55 15.03
C ARG A 242 -23.29 16.79 14.54
N GLY A 243 -23.14 16.98 13.23
CA GLY A 243 -22.42 18.11 12.63
C GLY A 243 -20.93 17.84 12.40
N VAL A 244 -20.45 16.60 12.59
CA VAL A 244 -19.08 16.20 12.30
C VAL A 244 -18.82 16.31 10.80
N ARG A 245 -17.66 16.82 10.39
CA ARG A 245 -17.23 16.82 8.98
C ARG A 245 -16.87 15.42 8.53
N VAL A 246 -17.78 14.74 7.83
CA VAL A 246 -17.60 13.36 7.39
C VAL A 246 -17.26 13.30 5.90
N ARG A 247 -16.14 12.61 5.57
CA ARG A 247 -15.67 12.37 4.20
C ARG A 247 -15.39 10.89 3.97
N VAL A 248 -15.78 10.37 2.81
CA VAL A 248 -15.56 8.96 2.42
C VAL A 248 -14.92 8.90 1.04
N LEU A 249 -13.81 8.15 0.93
CA LEU A 249 -13.09 7.91 -0.32
C LEU A 249 -13.00 6.40 -0.58
N LEU A 250 -13.51 5.95 -1.72
CA LEU A 250 -13.53 4.53 -2.08
C LEU A 250 -12.94 4.28 -3.46
N GLU A 251 -12.55 3.02 -3.71
CA GLU A 251 -12.17 2.48 -5.02
C GLU A 251 -13.39 2.41 -5.95
N GLY A 252 -13.22 2.82 -7.22
CA GLY A 252 -14.28 2.80 -8.25
C GLY A 252 -14.41 1.48 -8.98
N SER A 253 -13.31 0.76 -9.17
CA SER A 253 -13.24 -0.49 -9.94
C SER A 253 -12.84 -1.70 -9.09
N PRO A 254 -13.49 -1.95 -7.93
CA PRO A 254 -13.10 -3.06 -7.07
C PRO A 254 -13.32 -4.40 -7.79
N VAL A 255 -12.43 -5.36 -7.54
CA VAL A 255 -12.55 -6.72 -8.11
C VAL A 255 -13.92 -7.31 -7.78
N GLY A 256 -14.65 -7.74 -8.80
CA GLY A 256 -16.04 -8.20 -8.69
C GLY A 256 -17.09 -7.09 -8.84
N GLY A 257 -16.67 -5.89 -9.20
CA GLY A 257 -17.55 -4.74 -9.50
C GLY A 257 -18.12 -4.05 -8.26
N PHE A 258 -18.81 -2.96 -8.48
CA PHE A 258 -19.47 -2.18 -7.44
C PHE A 258 -20.82 -2.78 -7.08
N SER A 259 -21.08 -2.98 -5.78
CA SER A 259 -22.31 -3.70 -5.38
C SER A 259 -23.51 -2.77 -5.21
N THR A 260 -24.71 -3.27 -5.54
CA THR A 260 -26.01 -2.61 -5.24
C THR A 260 -26.13 -2.22 -3.76
N ARG A 261 -25.52 -3.01 -2.86
CA ARG A 261 -25.51 -2.69 -1.43
C ARG A 261 -24.63 -1.47 -1.14
N SER A 262 -23.40 -1.40 -1.70
CA SER A 262 -22.56 -0.22 -1.59
C SER A 262 -23.30 1.01 -2.10
N ALA A 263 -23.88 0.93 -3.30
CA ALA A 263 -24.62 2.06 -3.88
C ALA A 263 -25.70 2.61 -2.95
N ARG A 264 -26.53 1.74 -2.37
CA ARG A 264 -27.57 2.15 -1.42
C ARG A 264 -27.01 2.79 -0.15
N LEU A 265 -25.87 2.29 0.36
CA LEU A 265 -25.24 2.89 1.54
C LEU A 265 -24.67 4.27 1.20
N LEU A 266 -24.02 4.43 0.05
CA LEU A 266 -23.47 5.72 -0.38
C LEU A 266 -24.56 6.75 -0.70
N ASP A 267 -25.70 6.32 -1.27
CA ASP A 267 -26.89 7.17 -1.43
C ASP A 267 -27.36 7.69 -0.06
N ARG A 268 -27.42 6.82 0.96
CA ARG A 268 -27.83 7.19 2.32
C ARG A 268 -26.82 8.15 2.97
N LEU A 269 -25.52 7.88 2.82
CA LEU A 269 -24.47 8.76 3.34
C LEU A 269 -24.54 10.15 2.72
N THR A 270 -24.67 10.22 1.40
CA THR A 270 -24.79 11.50 0.69
C THR A 270 -26.05 12.26 1.07
N ALA A 271 -27.18 11.55 1.27
CA ALA A 271 -28.43 12.17 1.76
C ALA A 271 -28.30 12.73 3.19
N ALA A 272 -27.43 12.17 4.01
CA ALA A 272 -27.09 12.67 5.35
C ALA A 272 -26.01 13.78 5.36
N GLY A 273 -25.57 14.27 4.17
CA GLY A 273 -24.59 15.34 4.07
C GLY A 273 -23.12 14.88 4.10
N VAL A 274 -22.85 13.57 4.05
CA VAL A 274 -21.48 13.05 3.95
C VAL A 274 -20.92 13.34 2.56
N GLU A 275 -19.70 13.88 2.49
CA GLU A 275 -18.99 14.05 1.24
C GLU A 275 -18.39 12.70 0.79
N VAL A 276 -18.91 12.16 -0.31
CA VAL A 276 -18.45 10.87 -0.86
C VAL A 276 -17.79 11.09 -2.20
N ARG A 277 -16.54 10.61 -2.32
CA ARG A 277 -15.81 10.54 -3.59
C ARG A 277 -15.35 9.13 -3.90
N ILE A 278 -15.21 8.86 -5.19
CA ILE A 278 -14.80 7.58 -5.75
C ILE A 278 -13.57 7.82 -6.61
N LEU A 279 -12.50 7.10 -6.34
CA LEU A 279 -11.35 7.09 -7.22
C LEU A 279 -11.70 6.27 -8.45
N ASP A 280 -12.00 6.99 -9.52
CA ASP A 280 -12.41 6.48 -10.81
C ASP A 280 -12.23 7.59 -11.85
N GLY A 281 -11.43 7.37 -12.82
CA GLY A 281 -11.18 8.39 -13.81
C GLY A 281 -10.44 7.84 -15.03
N GLU A 282 -10.48 8.60 -16.10
CA GLU A 282 -9.71 8.25 -17.30
C GLU A 282 -8.20 8.19 -17.06
N VAL A 283 -7.73 8.82 -15.96
CA VAL A 283 -6.32 8.88 -15.59
C VAL A 283 -6.19 8.63 -14.10
N GLU A 284 -6.28 7.38 -13.72
CA GLU A 284 -6.10 6.96 -12.34
C GLU A 284 -4.63 7.02 -11.94
N ARG A 285 -4.34 7.59 -10.75
CA ARG A 285 -2.99 7.59 -10.16
C ARG A 285 -2.57 6.21 -9.70
N PHE A 286 -3.53 5.39 -9.30
CA PHE A 286 -3.33 4.06 -8.75
C PHE A 286 -4.11 3.05 -9.56
N ARG A 287 -3.58 1.82 -9.64
CA ARG A 287 -4.33 0.70 -10.19
C ARG A 287 -5.55 0.36 -9.33
N PHE A 288 -5.38 0.45 -7.99
CA PHE A 288 -6.45 0.35 -7.03
C PHE A 288 -6.18 1.27 -5.84
N HIS A 289 -7.21 1.94 -5.36
CA HIS A 289 -7.22 2.57 -4.05
C HIS A 289 -7.62 1.52 -3.01
N HIS A 290 -6.60 0.85 -2.44
CA HIS A 290 -6.79 -0.34 -1.63
C HIS A 290 -6.55 -0.15 -0.11
N PRO A 291 -6.34 1.07 0.43
CA PRO A 291 -6.18 1.24 1.87
C PRO A 291 -7.49 0.95 2.62
N LYS A 292 -7.38 0.71 3.91
CA LYS A 292 -8.51 0.48 4.80
C LYS A 292 -8.20 1.16 6.12
N TYR A 293 -8.47 2.46 6.17
CA TYR A 293 -8.25 3.24 7.38
C TYR A 293 -9.35 4.29 7.59
N ALA A 294 -9.46 4.77 8.81
CA ALA A 294 -10.25 5.93 9.14
C ALA A 294 -9.47 6.84 10.09
N VAL A 295 -9.74 8.13 10.00
CA VAL A 295 -9.27 9.15 10.94
C VAL A 295 -10.49 9.75 11.60
N ALA A 296 -10.53 9.69 12.92
CA ALA A 296 -11.59 10.24 13.76
C ALA A 296 -10.94 11.15 14.79
N ASP A 297 -10.97 12.46 14.54
CA ASP A 297 -10.30 13.50 15.33
C ASP A 297 -8.78 13.21 15.49
N ASP A 298 -8.33 12.89 16.70
CA ASP A 298 -6.95 12.53 17.08
C ASP A 298 -6.66 11.01 16.97
N ARG A 299 -7.63 10.22 16.52
CA ARG A 299 -7.52 8.76 16.43
C ARG A 299 -7.44 8.29 14.98
N ALA A 300 -6.63 7.26 14.77
CA ALA A 300 -6.54 6.53 13.50
C ALA A 300 -6.91 5.06 13.70
N VAL A 301 -7.66 4.51 12.77
CA VAL A 301 -7.94 3.06 12.66
C VAL A 301 -7.32 2.57 11.38
N VAL A 302 -6.38 1.63 11.44
CA VAL A 302 -5.79 0.98 10.26
C VAL A 302 -6.01 -0.52 10.36
N LEU A 303 -6.47 -1.13 9.27
CA LEU A 303 -6.83 -2.53 9.26
C LEU A 303 -6.54 -3.23 7.92
N THR A 304 -6.49 -4.55 7.99
CA THR A 304 -6.29 -5.40 6.82
C THR A 304 -7.60 -5.69 6.08
N GLU A 305 -8.74 -5.34 6.70
CA GLU A 305 -10.08 -5.71 6.28
C GLU A 305 -10.82 -4.59 5.58
N ASN A 306 -11.63 -4.96 4.59
CA ASN A 306 -12.56 -4.02 3.97
C ASN A 306 -13.70 -3.64 4.95
N TRP A 307 -14.30 -2.47 4.74
CA TRP A 307 -15.47 -1.99 5.46
C TRP A 307 -16.74 -2.78 5.07
N LYS A 308 -16.62 -4.12 5.16
CA LYS A 308 -17.65 -5.10 4.79
C LYS A 308 -18.15 -5.87 6.01
N ARG A 309 -19.35 -6.45 5.88
CA ARG A 309 -19.89 -7.36 6.87
C ARG A 309 -18.97 -8.57 7.13
N SER A 310 -18.27 -9.04 6.11
CA SER A 310 -17.30 -10.14 6.23
C SER A 310 -16.03 -9.77 6.99
N GLY A 311 -15.57 -8.52 6.89
CA GLY A 311 -14.40 -7.96 7.55
C GLY A 311 -14.77 -7.26 8.85
N THR A 312 -14.87 -5.93 8.84
CA THR A 312 -15.19 -5.10 10.03
C THR A 312 -16.50 -5.49 10.72
N GLY A 313 -17.44 -6.11 10.02
CA GLY A 313 -18.66 -6.67 10.62
C GLY A 313 -18.45 -7.96 11.40
N GLY A 314 -17.26 -8.56 11.41
CA GLY A 314 -16.94 -9.77 12.16
C GLY A 314 -17.67 -11.03 11.72
N ARG A 315 -18.09 -11.12 10.43
CA ARG A 315 -18.95 -12.21 9.95
C ARG A 315 -18.25 -13.25 9.06
N SER A 316 -16.94 -13.12 8.84
CA SER A 316 -16.20 -14.13 8.07
C SER A 316 -14.70 -14.09 8.33
N ASN A 317 -14.03 -12.97 8.08
CA ASN A 317 -12.61 -12.96 7.82
C ASN A 317 -11.78 -12.88 9.11
N ARG A 318 -10.66 -13.63 9.13
CA ARG A 318 -9.54 -13.33 10.00
C ARG A 318 -8.84 -12.10 9.44
N GLY A 319 -8.89 -11.00 10.17
CA GLY A 319 -8.23 -9.75 9.88
C GLY A 319 -7.51 -9.22 11.10
N TRP A 320 -6.48 -8.41 10.88
CA TRP A 320 -5.77 -7.66 11.91
C TRP A 320 -6.10 -6.18 11.78
N GLY A 321 -6.01 -5.46 12.87
CA GLY A 321 -6.19 -4.01 12.87
C GLY A 321 -5.66 -3.39 14.15
N VAL A 322 -5.48 -2.08 14.10
CA VAL A 322 -4.95 -1.29 15.19
C VAL A 322 -5.68 0.05 15.26
N VAL A 323 -5.99 0.49 16.48
CA VAL A 323 -6.40 1.86 16.78
C VAL A 323 -5.21 2.58 17.41
N VAL A 324 -4.91 3.76 16.88
CA VAL A 324 -3.82 4.60 17.37
C VAL A 324 -4.41 5.95 17.76
N LYS A 325 -4.08 6.43 18.96
CA LYS A 325 -4.34 7.79 19.40
C LYS A 325 -2.99 8.50 19.55
N GLY A 326 -2.86 9.67 18.92
CA GLY A 326 -1.68 10.51 19.11
C GLY A 326 -1.73 11.14 20.50
N ASP A 327 -0.60 11.18 21.19
CA ASP A 327 -0.47 12.08 22.33
C ASP A 327 -0.15 13.46 21.75
N SER A 328 -1.15 14.33 21.72
CA SER A 328 -0.92 15.77 21.54
C SER A 328 -0.35 16.26 22.86
N GLY A 329 0.97 16.19 23.02
CA GLY A 329 1.68 16.64 24.20
C GLY A 329 1.60 18.16 24.45
N VAL A 330 0.41 18.72 24.25
CA VAL A 330 0.02 20.06 24.69
C VAL A 330 -1.21 19.88 25.58
N GLU A 331 -0.97 19.47 26.83
CA GLU A 331 -1.85 19.92 27.88
C GLU A 331 -1.74 21.46 27.86
N SER A 332 -2.75 22.11 27.32
CA SER A 332 -2.94 23.54 27.53
C SER A 332 -3.23 23.74 29.02
N ASP A 333 -2.18 23.90 29.81
CA ASP A 333 -2.27 24.50 31.12
C ASP A 333 -2.63 25.97 30.93
N SER A 334 -3.93 26.25 30.72
CA SER A 334 -4.50 27.57 30.72
C SER A 334 -4.79 27.99 32.16
N GLY A 335 -3.74 28.23 32.91
CA GLY A 335 -3.77 28.72 34.27
C GLY A 335 -2.71 29.77 34.54
N VAL A 336 -2.72 30.89 33.78
CA VAL A 336 -2.13 32.15 34.25
C VAL A 336 -3.00 33.31 33.81
N GLU A 337 -3.82 33.78 34.71
CA GLU A 337 -4.34 35.15 34.67
C GLU A 337 -3.16 36.12 34.84
N GLY A 338 -2.89 36.90 33.82
CA GLY A 338 -1.88 37.97 33.84
C GLY A 338 -2.30 39.10 32.92
N ASP A 339 -3.03 40.05 33.52
CA ASP A 339 -3.32 41.39 33.00
C ASP A 339 -2.04 42.16 32.65
N SER A 340 -1.85 42.53 31.37
CA SER A 340 -1.19 43.79 31.00
C SER A 340 -1.39 44.10 29.52
N GLY A 341 -2.15 45.15 29.23
CA GLY A 341 -2.31 45.71 27.89
C GLY A 341 -1.00 46.29 27.34
N VAL A 342 -0.78 46.04 26.06
CA VAL A 342 -0.03 46.93 25.14
C VAL A 342 -0.65 46.80 23.76
N GLU A 343 -1.25 47.88 23.28
CA GLU A 343 -1.58 48.07 21.87
C GLU A 343 -0.30 48.14 21.03
N GLY A 344 -0.21 47.36 19.96
CA GLY A 344 0.88 47.41 19.00
C GLY A 344 0.44 46.87 17.64
N ASP A 345 0.12 47.79 16.76
CA ASP A 345 -0.07 47.64 15.32
C ASP A 345 1.13 46.96 14.68
N ALA A 346 0.92 45.85 13.98
CA ALA A 346 1.85 45.37 12.94
C ALA A 346 1.21 44.33 12.02
N SER A 347 0.81 44.78 10.87
CA SER A 347 0.69 44.01 9.63
C SER A 347 2.00 43.28 9.30
N THR A 348 2.01 41.93 9.34
CA THR A 348 2.91 41.09 8.52
C THR A 348 2.19 39.81 8.19
N GLU A 349 1.67 39.75 6.96
CA GLU A 349 1.31 38.52 6.27
C GLU A 349 2.59 37.71 6.03
N ASN A 350 2.90 36.81 6.91
CA ASN A 350 3.76 35.67 6.61
C ASN A 350 2.88 34.42 6.73
N GLY A 351 2.55 33.86 5.57
CA GLY A 351 1.90 32.55 5.47
C GLY A 351 2.80 31.47 6.07
N VAL A 352 2.69 31.26 7.36
CA VAL A 352 3.21 30.08 8.04
C VAL A 352 2.32 28.95 7.58
N ALA A 353 2.90 28.00 6.83
CA ALA A 353 2.24 26.72 6.56
C ALA A 353 1.78 26.14 7.90
N PRO A 354 0.54 25.61 8.01
CA PRO A 354 0.06 25.05 9.26
C PRO A 354 1.08 24.02 9.77
N GLU A 355 1.53 24.18 11.02
CA GLU A 355 2.35 23.18 11.70
C GLU A 355 1.66 21.84 11.53
N ARG A 356 2.37 20.89 10.92
CA ARG A 356 1.84 19.53 10.76
C ARG A 356 1.72 18.94 12.16
N ASP A 357 0.49 18.56 12.50
CA ASP A 357 0.25 17.68 13.64
C ASP A 357 1.10 16.42 13.45
N ALA A 358 2.21 16.30 14.16
CA ALA A 358 3.18 15.22 14.02
C ALA A 358 2.64 13.91 14.62
N THR A 359 1.38 13.60 14.38
CA THR A 359 0.68 12.43 14.87
C THR A 359 0.28 11.49 13.73
N VAL A 360 0.12 10.21 14.04
CA VAL A 360 -0.38 9.22 13.06
C VAL A 360 -1.71 9.65 12.44
N ALA A 361 -2.62 10.22 13.25
CA ALA A 361 -3.92 10.72 12.78
C ALA A 361 -3.76 11.93 11.85
N GLY A 362 -2.85 12.87 12.18
CA GLY A 362 -2.52 14.03 11.35
C GLY A 362 -1.94 13.60 10.00
N ASP A 363 -0.99 12.69 10.00
CA ASP A 363 -0.37 12.13 8.79
C ASP A 363 -1.38 11.43 7.88
N LEU A 364 -2.26 10.60 8.45
CA LEU A 364 -3.29 9.91 7.68
C LEU A 364 -4.38 10.85 7.18
N ALA A 365 -4.72 11.92 7.94
CA ALA A 365 -5.64 12.96 7.49
C ALA A 365 -5.08 13.77 6.31
N ALA A 366 -3.77 14.09 6.35
CA ALA A 366 -3.10 14.76 5.24
C ALA A 366 -3.07 13.88 3.99
N LEU A 367 -2.74 12.58 4.15
CA LEU A 367 -2.79 11.60 3.06
C LEU A 367 -4.19 11.47 2.47
N PHE A 368 -5.22 11.35 3.34
CA PHE A 368 -6.61 11.29 2.92
C PHE A 368 -7.00 12.52 2.10
N SER A 369 -6.67 13.71 2.58
CA SER A 369 -7.02 14.97 1.91
C SER A 369 -6.36 15.07 0.54
N ALA A 370 -5.08 14.71 0.43
CA ALA A 370 -4.38 14.67 -0.85
C ALA A 370 -5.02 13.71 -1.86
N ASP A 371 -5.44 12.52 -1.40
CA ASP A 371 -6.11 11.55 -2.27
C ASP A 371 -7.57 11.96 -2.58
N PHE A 372 -8.27 12.55 -1.62
CA PHE A 372 -9.66 12.98 -1.75
C PHE A 372 -9.84 14.19 -2.69
N GLU A 373 -8.89 15.13 -2.66
CA GLU A 373 -8.94 16.36 -3.46
C GLU A 373 -8.34 16.20 -4.86
N ALA A 374 -7.78 15.04 -5.14
CA ALA A 374 -7.17 14.74 -6.42
C ALA A 374 -8.20 14.66 -7.56
N ARG A 375 -7.74 14.92 -8.79
CA ARG A 375 -8.59 14.99 -9.99
C ARG A 375 -9.22 13.66 -10.40
N ASP A 376 -8.65 12.54 -10.01
CA ASP A 376 -9.20 11.20 -10.22
C ASP A 376 -10.24 10.80 -9.15
N ALA A 377 -10.49 11.64 -8.16
CA ALA A 377 -11.53 11.46 -7.15
C ALA A 377 -12.84 12.15 -7.58
N ARG A 378 -13.72 11.42 -8.26
CA ARG A 378 -15.03 11.89 -8.75
C ARG A 378 -16.05 11.94 -7.61
N SER A 379 -17.02 12.84 -7.69
CA SER A 379 -18.15 12.83 -6.77
C SER A 379 -18.99 11.55 -6.92
N TRP A 380 -19.60 11.09 -5.81
CA TRP A 380 -20.52 9.94 -5.87
C TRP A 380 -21.65 10.13 -6.90
N ARG A 381 -22.18 11.35 -7.04
CA ARG A 381 -23.23 11.66 -8.00
C ARG A 381 -22.81 11.36 -9.44
N GLU A 382 -21.61 11.81 -9.82
CA GLU A 382 -21.07 11.60 -11.18
C GLU A 382 -20.79 10.13 -11.42
N PHE A 383 -20.08 9.46 -10.50
CA PHE A 383 -19.77 8.03 -10.61
C PHE A 383 -21.03 7.17 -10.70
N ARG A 384 -22.05 7.46 -9.88
CA ARG A 384 -23.31 6.71 -9.83
C ARG A 384 -24.10 6.74 -11.12
N ALA A 385 -24.01 7.85 -11.88
CA ALA A 385 -24.75 8.02 -13.14
C ALA A 385 -24.24 7.09 -14.25
N ASP A 386 -22.97 6.73 -14.23
CA ASP A 386 -22.27 6.01 -15.30
C ASP A 386 -21.94 4.55 -14.94
N THR A 387 -22.29 4.11 -13.71
CA THR A 387 -21.83 2.82 -13.18
C THR A 387 -22.96 1.80 -13.07
N GLU A 388 -22.70 0.57 -13.53
CA GLU A 388 -23.57 -0.59 -13.30
C GLU A 388 -23.26 -1.23 -11.94
N PHE A 389 -24.30 -1.67 -11.23
CA PHE A 389 -24.23 -2.27 -9.90
C PHE A 389 -24.64 -3.72 -9.91
N HIS A 390 -23.88 -4.56 -9.22
CA HIS A 390 -24.10 -6.01 -9.15
C HIS A 390 -24.53 -6.46 -7.76
N ASP A 391 -25.33 -7.53 -7.69
CA ASP A 391 -25.67 -8.14 -6.41
C ASP A 391 -24.46 -8.89 -5.82
N GLY A 392 -24.08 -8.52 -4.61
CA GLY A 392 -22.97 -9.14 -3.86
C GLY A 392 -23.45 -10.19 -2.86
N GLY A 393 -22.62 -11.22 -2.64
CA GLY A 393 -22.86 -12.22 -1.61
C GLY A 393 -22.91 -11.65 -0.19
N ARG A 394 -23.60 -12.34 0.73
CA ARG A 394 -23.69 -11.96 2.15
C ARG A 394 -22.87 -12.89 3.03
N ALA A 395 -22.02 -12.34 3.88
CA ALA A 395 -21.39 -13.08 4.96
C ALA A 395 -22.32 -13.11 6.18
N ASN A 396 -22.61 -14.29 6.70
CA ASN A 396 -23.52 -14.50 7.83
C ASN A 396 -22.90 -15.32 8.97
N GLY A 397 -21.61 -15.59 8.93
CA GLY A 397 -20.92 -16.34 9.98
C GLY A 397 -21.06 -15.69 11.37
N SER A 398 -20.93 -16.53 12.39
CA SER A 398 -20.84 -16.11 13.80
C SER A 398 -19.72 -16.91 14.44
N TYR A 399 -18.82 -16.24 15.10
CA TYR A 399 -17.60 -16.82 15.64
C TYR A 399 -17.44 -16.41 17.11
N PRO A 400 -16.96 -17.30 17.98
CA PRO A 400 -16.70 -16.95 19.37
C PRO A 400 -15.48 -16.01 19.46
N THR A 401 -15.55 -15.03 20.33
CA THR A 401 -14.40 -14.18 20.68
C THR A 401 -13.38 -15.01 21.44
N ARG A 402 -12.13 -14.97 20.99
CA ARG A 402 -10.99 -15.65 21.62
C ARG A 402 -9.86 -14.69 21.97
N PHE A 403 -9.73 -13.62 21.18
CA PHE A 403 -8.73 -12.57 21.33
C PHE A 403 -9.45 -11.23 21.49
N GLU A 404 -9.76 -10.89 22.73
CA GLU A 404 -10.26 -9.55 23.06
C GLU A 404 -9.13 -8.53 22.91
N ALA A 405 -9.46 -7.36 22.41
CA ALA A 405 -8.52 -6.24 22.38
C ALA A 405 -8.15 -5.88 23.83
N PRO A 406 -6.90 -5.47 24.10
CA PRO A 406 -6.51 -5.00 25.43
C PRO A 406 -7.40 -3.83 25.87
N ALA A 407 -7.76 -3.79 27.15
CA ALA A 407 -8.56 -2.70 27.72
C ALA A 407 -7.76 -1.40 27.77
N GLU A 408 -6.46 -1.51 28.07
CA GLU A 408 -5.54 -0.38 28.11
C GLU A 408 -4.67 -0.37 26.84
N PRO A 409 -4.49 0.79 26.20
CA PRO A 409 -3.58 0.93 25.07
C PRO A 409 -2.12 0.81 25.52
N ALA A 410 -1.25 0.34 24.63
CA ALA A 410 0.19 0.33 24.84
C ALA A 410 0.82 1.62 24.27
N ALA A 411 1.78 2.21 24.97
CA ALA A 411 2.59 3.29 24.43
C ALA A 411 3.62 2.69 23.45
N ALA A 412 3.64 3.17 22.21
CA ALA A 412 4.46 2.60 21.14
C ALA A 412 4.96 3.66 20.16
N ASN A 413 6.12 3.38 19.54
CA ASN A 413 6.55 4.11 18.38
C ASN A 413 5.82 3.60 17.14
N VAL A 414 5.19 4.50 16.39
CA VAL A 414 4.37 4.14 15.23
C VAL A 414 4.83 4.86 13.98
N THR A 415 5.14 4.09 12.93
CA THR A 415 5.52 4.64 11.62
C THR A 415 4.43 4.39 10.59
N VAL A 416 4.01 5.43 9.88
CA VAL A 416 3.08 5.33 8.75
C VAL A 416 3.85 4.87 7.50
N LEU A 417 3.41 3.76 6.90
CA LEU A 417 3.97 3.21 5.68
C LEU A 417 2.94 3.29 4.55
N THR A 418 3.38 3.66 3.35
CA THR A 418 2.52 3.80 2.18
C THR A 418 3.06 3.07 0.96
N ALA A 419 2.18 2.60 0.11
CA ALA A 419 2.48 2.22 -1.26
C ALA A 419 1.57 3.03 -2.21
N PRO A 420 2.08 3.45 -3.39
CA PRO A 420 3.48 3.51 -3.75
C PRO A 420 4.26 4.38 -2.75
N GLY A 421 5.47 3.97 -2.38
CA GLY A 421 6.28 4.70 -1.41
C GLY A 421 7.24 3.77 -0.66
N ASN A 422 7.25 3.88 0.66
CA ASN A 422 8.23 3.23 1.52
C ASN A 422 7.82 1.84 2.05
N ALA A 423 6.56 1.41 1.89
CA ALA A 423 6.04 0.23 2.58
C ALA A 423 6.83 -1.05 2.32
N ALA A 424 7.04 -1.39 1.03
CA ALA A 424 7.71 -2.64 0.69
C ALA A 424 9.20 -2.64 1.10
N ASP A 425 9.89 -1.50 0.98
CA ASP A 425 11.30 -1.37 1.39
C ASP A 425 11.44 -1.50 2.90
N ARG A 426 10.52 -0.90 3.67
CA ARG A 426 10.53 -0.97 5.14
C ARG A 426 10.19 -2.36 5.66
N ILE A 427 9.24 -3.08 5.01
CA ILE A 427 8.96 -4.48 5.34
C ILE A 427 10.20 -5.35 5.11
N VAL A 428 10.84 -5.21 3.94
CA VAL A 428 12.07 -5.95 3.62
C VAL A 428 13.18 -5.62 4.61
N ALA A 429 13.42 -4.34 4.90
CA ALA A 429 14.46 -3.93 5.85
C ALA A 429 14.22 -4.49 7.26
N ARG A 430 12.95 -4.54 7.73
CA ARG A 430 12.62 -5.14 9.04
C ARG A 430 12.88 -6.64 9.05
N ILE A 431 12.48 -7.37 8.01
CA ILE A 431 12.75 -8.81 7.90
C ILE A 431 14.27 -9.06 7.83
N ASP A 432 15.00 -8.23 7.10
CA ASP A 432 16.47 -8.33 7.01
C ASP A 432 17.19 -7.99 8.33
N ALA A 433 16.55 -7.22 9.21
CA ALA A 433 17.06 -6.89 10.54
C ALA A 433 16.56 -7.82 11.65
N ALA A 434 15.75 -8.82 11.33
CA ALA A 434 15.22 -9.76 12.33
C ALA A 434 16.33 -10.61 12.96
N ASP A 435 16.27 -10.77 14.28
CA ASP A 435 17.22 -11.55 15.09
C ASP A 435 16.60 -12.86 15.60
N GLU A 436 15.32 -12.89 15.97
CA GLU A 436 14.70 -14.03 16.66
C GLU A 436 13.60 -14.69 15.82
N ARG A 437 12.58 -13.92 15.39
CA ARG A 437 11.38 -14.48 14.75
C ARG A 437 10.78 -13.59 13.68
N VAL A 438 10.20 -14.21 12.65
CA VAL A 438 9.34 -13.56 11.66
C VAL A 438 8.06 -14.38 11.50
N LEU A 439 6.91 -13.81 11.88
CA LEU A 439 5.59 -14.43 11.76
C LEU A 439 4.76 -13.62 10.75
N ALA A 440 4.49 -14.19 9.60
CA ALA A 440 3.78 -13.54 8.52
C ALA A 440 2.43 -14.21 8.25
N VAL A 441 1.35 -13.41 8.18
CA VAL A 441 0.02 -13.89 7.75
C VAL A 441 -0.47 -13.06 6.58
N VAL A 442 -0.74 -13.69 5.46
CA VAL A 442 -1.21 -13.01 4.24
C VAL A 442 -2.13 -13.92 3.43
N PRO A 443 -3.13 -13.36 2.71
CA PRO A 443 -4.01 -14.19 1.89
C PRO A 443 -3.26 -14.92 0.79
N ARG A 444 -2.33 -14.23 0.13
CA ARG A 444 -1.57 -14.71 -1.02
C ARG A 444 -0.33 -13.87 -1.24
N VAL A 445 0.72 -14.50 -1.77
CA VAL A 445 1.98 -13.88 -2.19
C VAL A 445 2.12 -13.91 -3.71
N GLY A 446 2.88 -12.99 -4.28
CA GLY A 446 3.08 -12.87 -5.74
C GLY A 446 3.85 -14.02 -6.37
N GLY A 447 4.58 -14.81 -5.59
CA GLY A 447 5.34 -15.97 -6.03
C GLY A 447 6.64 -16.16 -5.26
N PRO A 448 7.41 -17.22 -5.56
CA PRO A 448 8.64 -17.54 -4.83
C PRO A 448 9.75 -16.49 -5.03
N ASP A 449 9.70 -15.74 -6.12
CA ASP A 449 10.67 -14.68 -6.42
C ASP A 449 10.23 -13.28 -5.95
N ASP A 450 9.13 -13.20 -5.20
CA ASP A 450 8.71 -11.92 -4.59
C ASP A 450 9.80 -11.39 -3.66
N ARG A 451 9.99 -10.06 -3.63
CA ARG A 451 11.04 -9.41 -2.85
C ARG A 451 10.92 -9.68 -1.34
N ILE A 452 9.69 -9.82 -0.83
CA ILE A 452 9.44 -10.12 0.57
C ILE A 452 9.78 -11.59 0.86
N VAL A 453 9.40 -12.51 -0.04
CA VAL A 453 9.79 -13.95 0.09
C VAL A 453 11.31 -14.11 0.10
N ARG A 454 12.01 -13.38 -0.78
CA ARG A 454 13.49 -13.38 -0.75
C ARG A 454 14.06 -12.83 0.57
N ALA A 455 13.40 -11.85 1.21
CA ALA A 455 13.81 -11.37 2.53
C ALA A 455 13.55 -12.44 3.62
N LEU A 456 12.42 -13.15 3.56
CA LEU A 456 12.14 -14.29 4.46
C LEU A 456 13.22 -15.37 4.36
N ARG A 457 13.65 -15.71 3.14
CA ARG A 457 14.78 -16.65 2.91
C ARG A 457 16.05 -16.19 3.60
N ARG A 458 16.46 -14.93 3.37
CA ARG A 458 17.65 -14.38 4.01
C ARG A 458 17.58 -14.38 5.54
N ALA A 459 16.39 -14.13 6.12
CA ALA A 459 16.19 -14.22 7.55
C ALA A 459 16.34 -15.67 8.04
N ALA A 460 15.70 -16.63 7.37
CA ALA A 460 15.80 -18.05 7.68
C ALA A 460 17.24 -18.58 7.52
N ASP A 461 17.99 -18.15 6.50
CA ASP A 461 19.40 -18.50 6.29
C ASP A 461 20.31 -17.98 7.44
N ARG A 462 19.91 -16.89 8.11
CA ARG A 462 20.59 -16.40 9.31
C ARG A 462 20.23 -17.16 10.59
N GLY A 463 19.25 -18.06 10.52
CA GLY A 463 18.78 -18.86 11.65
C GLY A 463 17.58 -18.24 12.40
N VAL A 464 16.94 -17.21 11.84
CA VAL A 464 15.71 -16.63 12.37
C VAL A 464 14.56 -17.64 12.22
N ASP A 465 13.67 -17.74 13.22
CA ASP A 465 12.47 -18.59 13.15
C ASP A 465 11.40 -17.95 12.26
N VAL A 466 11.27 -18.44 11.01
CA VAL A 466 10.42 -17.83 9.98
C VAL A 466 9.21 -18.68 9.69
N HIS A 467 8.01 -18.10 9.88
CA HIS A 467 6.72 -18.75 9.64
C HIS A 467 5.85 -17.91 8.67
N LEU A 468 5.27 -18.56 7.68
CA LEU A 468 4.38 -17.97 6.70
C LEU A 468 3.02 -18.67 6.67
N LEU A 469 1.97 -18.01 7.15
CA LEU A 469 0.59 -18.50 7.17
C LEU A 469 -0.20 -17.91 5.99
N LEU A 470 -0.68 -18.77 5.10
CA LEU A 470 -1.40 -18.41 3.89
C LEU A 470 -2.89 -18.77 3.98
N SER A 471 -3.72 -18.17 3.12
CA SER A 471 -5.15 -18.50 3.03
C SER A 471 -5.39 -19.85 2.36
N ASP A 472 -6.26 -20.69 2.93
CA ASP A 472 -6.82 -21.89 2.27
C ASP A 472 -8.16 -21.60 1.54
N ALA A 473 -8.47 -20.32 1.25
CA ALA A 473 -9.65 -19.97 0.46
C ALA A 473 -9.55 -20.60 -0.95
N TRP A 474 -10.67 -21.13 -1.46
CA TRP A 474 -10.70 -21.92 -2.69
C TRP A 474 -10.03 -21.25 -3.90
N TYR A 475 -10.08 -19.93 -3.99
CA TYR A 475 -9.50 -19.13 -5.08
C TYR A 475 -8.00 -18.81 -4.90
N ASP A 476 -7.44 -18.98 -3.68
CA ASP A 476 -6.02 -18.78 -3.38
C ASP A 476 -5.28 -20.11 -3.18
N ARG A 477 -6.00 -21.17 -2.88
CA ARG A 477 -5.48 -22.48 -2.43
C ARG A 477 -4.42 -23.09 -3.35
N GLU A 478 -4.68 -23.12 -4.66
CA GLU A 478 -3.74 -23.70 -5.62
C GLU A 478 -2.43 -22.92 -5.66
N ALA A 479 -2.49 -21.59 -5.78
CA ALA A 479 -1.31 -20.74 -5.80
C ALA A 479 -0.51 -20.83 -4.49
N ASN A 480 -1.21 -20.88 -3.35
CA ASN A 480 -0.57 -20.98 -2.04
C ASN A 480 0.07 -22.35 -1.78
N ARG A 481 -0.52 -23.44 -2.28
CA ARG A 481 0.10 -24.77 -2.25
C ARG A 481 1.35 -24.84 -3.11
N ASN A 482 1.30 -24.31 -4.33
CA ASN A 482 2.46 -24.26 -5.21
C ASN A 482 3.61 -23.46 -4.58
N LEU A 483 3.30 -22.35 -3.88
CA LEU A 483 4.30 -21.59 -3.12
C LEU A 483 4.85 -22.43 -1.96
N SER A 484 4.00 -23.07 -1.16
CA SER A 484 4.42 -23.94 -0.06
C SER A 484 5.32 -25.07 -0.53
N GLU A 485 4.98 -25.72 -1.65
CA GLU A 485 5.81 -26.74 -2.28
C GLU A 485 7.17 -26.20 -2.75
N SER A 486 7.20 -24.97 -3.31
CA SER A 486 8.44 -24.33 -3.74
C SER A 486 9.39 -23.93 -2.62
N LEU A 487 8.88 -23.83 -1.39
CA LEU A 487 9.64 -23.48 -0.18
C LEU A 487 9.87 -24.70 0.74
N ALA A 488 9.48 -25.91 0.32
CA ALA A 488 9.51 -27.10 1.19
C ALA A 488 10.91 -27.51 1.64
N ASP A 489 11.93 -27.25 0.84
CA ASP A 489 13.33 -27.56 1.14
C ASP A 489 14.08 -26.40 1.84
N GLU A 490 13.38 -25.29 2.12
CA GLU A 490 13.94 -24.11 2.75
C GLU A 490 13.63 -24.07 4.26
N PRO A 491 14.45 -23.42 5.09
CA PRO A 491 14.22 -23.32 6.53
C PRO A 491 13.09 -22.32 6.89
N ILE A 492 12.02 -22.28 6.10
CA ILE A 492 10.82 -21.47 6.30
C ILE A 492 9.64 -22.40 6.55
N ALA A 493 8.98 -22.25 7.69
CA ALA A 493 7.74 -22.96 7.94
C ALA A 493 6.58 -22.32 7.20
N VAL A 494 5.93 -23.03 6.28
CA VAL A 494 4.77 -22.54 5.53
C VAL A 494 3.56 -23.43 5.80
N ASP A 495 2.41 -22.82 6.13
CA ASP A 495 1.13 -23.53 6.32
C ASP A 495 -0.04 -22.77 5.70
N LEU A 496 -1.13 -23.49 5.42
CA LEU A 496 -2.38 -22.94 4.95
C LEU A 496 -3.39 -22.92 6.11
N ALA A 497 -3.91 -21.74 6.43
CA ALA A 497 -4.78 -21.54 7.58
C ALA A 497 -6.13 -22.27 7.44
N GLU A 498 -6.38 -23.23 8.31
CA GLU A 498 -7.67 -23.89 8.44
C GLU A 498 -8.61 -23.11 9.36
N PRO A 499 -9.82 -22.73 8.92
CA PRO A 499 -10.75 -21.92 9.71
C PRO A 499 -11.20 -22.57 11.05
N ARG A 500 -11.48 -23.84 11.06
CA ARG A 500 -11.91 -24.65 12.24
C ARG A 500 -12.92 -23.95 13.15
N GLY A 501 -13.90 -23.24 12.58
CA GLY A 501 -14.93 -22.53 13.34
C GLY A 501 -14.50 -21.24 14.01
N ARG A 502 -13.29 -20.73 13.73
CA ARG A 502 -12.77 -19.47 14.30
C ARG A 502 -12.98 -18.27 13.38
N PHE A 503 -13.01 -18.49 12.09
CA PHE A 503 -13.25 -17.52 11.03
C PHE A 503 -13.65 -18.25 9.74
N GLY A 504 -14.04 -17.52 8.69
CA GLY A 504 -14.36 -18.13 7.39
C GLY A 504 -13.16 -18.30 6.48
N LYS A 505 -12.23 -17.35 6.49
CA LYS A 505 -11.00 -17.35 5.71
C LYS A 505 -10.00 -16.33 6.25
N VAL A 506 -8.74 -16.48 5.93
CA VAL A 506 -7.70 -15.47 6.18
C VAL A 506 -7.81 -14.35 5.13
N HIS A 507 -7.78 -13.12 5.61
CA HIS A 507 -7.62 -11.91 4.80
C HIS A 507 -6.67 -10.91 5.49
N ALA A 508 -6.11 -11.28 6.62
CA ALA A 508 -5.07 -10.52 7.30
C ALA A 508 -3.85 -10.33 6.39
N LYS A 509 -3.16 -9.21 6.54
CA LYS A 509 -1.87 -8.87 5.95
C LYS A 509 -1.03 -8.29 7.08
N GLY A 510 -0.59 -9.19 7.95
CA GLY A 510 0.12 -8.88 9.18
C GLY A 510 1.49 -9.52 9.20
N LEU A 511 2.40 -8.84 9.88
CA LEU A 511 3.77 -9.29 10.09
C LEU A 511 4.16 -8.97 11.53
N VAL A 512 4.76 -9.94 12.22
CA VAL A 512 5.48 -9.74 13.47
C VAL A 512 6.94 -10.01 13.19
N VAL A 513 7.80 -9.10 13.56
CA VAL A 513 9.26 -9.24 13.51
C VAL A 513 9.78 -8.90 14.90
N ASP A 514 10.30 -9.88 15.61
CA ASP A 514 10.76 -9.75 16.99
C ASP A 514 9.70 -9.05 17.87
N ASP A 515 9.99 -7.84 18.35
CA ASP A 515 9.11 -7.03 19.20
C ASP A 515 8.31 -5.96 18.42
N ALA A 516 8.23 -6.07 17.10
CA ALA A 516 7.49 -5.14 16.26
C ALA A 516 6.38 -5.84 15.48
N ALA A 517 5.30 -5.11 15.17
CA ALA A 517 4.22 -5.56 14.31
C ALA A 517 3.99 -4.62 13.13
N VAL A 518 3.66 -5.16 11.96
CA VAL A 518 3.20 -4.38 10.79
C VAL A 518 1.80 -4.82 10.40
N VAL A 519 0.88 -3.86 10.33
CA VAL A 519 -0.54 -4.11 10.06
C VAL A 519 -1.06 -3.13 9.01
N GLY A 520 -1.75 -3.62 8.00
CA GLY A 520 -2.38 -2.75 7.00
C GLY A 520 -2.86 -3.46 5.75
N SER A 521 -2.96 -2.71 4.67
CA SER A 521 -3.71 -3.16 3.50
C SER A 521 -2.89 -3.90 2.45
N LEU A 522 -1.54 -3.84 2.51
CA LEU A 522 -0.64 -4.31 1.47
C LEU A 522 -0.68 -5.83 1.27
N ASN A 523 -1.13 -6.29 0.13
CA ASN A 523 -0.90 -7.66 -0.32
C ASN A 523 0.54 -7.83 -0.79
N TRP A 524 1.15 -9.00 -0.55
CA TRP A 524 2.54 -9.27 -0.90
C TRP A 524 2.67 -9.67 -2.37
N ASN A 525 2.54 -8.69 -3.24
CA ASN A 525 2.78 -8.85 -4.67
C ASN A 525 3.28 -7.53 -5.29
N PRO A 526 3.95 -7.59 -6.44
CA PRO A 526 4.55 -6.41 -7.06
C PRO A 526 3.56 -5.28 -7.34
N SER A 527 2.35 -5.58 -7.81
CA SER A 527 1.34 -4.57 -8.12
C SER A 527 0.87 -3.82 -6.87
N ALA A 528 0.60 -4.52 -5.77
CA ALA A 528 0.24 -3.87 -4.51
C ALA A 528 1.35 -2.94 -4.00
N ALA A 529 2.61 -3.37 -4.14
CA ALA A 529 3.76 -2.60 -3.66
C ALA A 529 4.07 -1.35 -4.51
N THR A 530 3.64 -1.32 -5.77
CA THR A 530 4.16 -0.34 -6.75
C THR A 530 3.10 0.49 -7.46
N THR A 531 1.88 -0.03 -7.60
CA THR A 531 0.80 0.64 -8.36
C THR A 531 -0.47 0.88 -7.57
N ASN A 532 -0.72 0.16 -6.47
CA ASN A 532 -1.85 0.44 -5.61
C ASN A 532 -1.52 1.53 -4.59
N ARG A 533 -2.54 2.30 -4.18
CA ARG A 533 -2.48 3.00 -2.90
C ARG A 533 -2.72 1.99 -1.78
N GLU A 534 -1.76 1.87 -0.87
CA GLU A 534 -1.86 1.06 0.34
C GLU A 534 -1.40 1.87 1.57
N VAL A 535 -1.92 1.51 2.73
CA VAL A 535 -1.54 2.11 4.02
C VAL A 535 -1.32 1.01 5.05
N LEU A 536 -0.22 1.13 5.79
CA LEU A 536 0.14 0.25 6.90
C LEU A 536 0.69 1.08 8.05
N LEU A 537 0.66 0.50 9.22
CA LEU A 537 1.41 0.98 10.39
C LEU A 537 2.43 -0.07 10.81
N ALA A 538 3.65 0.38 11.05
CA ALA A 538 4.65 -0.37 11.79
C ALA A 538 4.63 0.12 13.23
N VAL A 539 4.44 -0.79 14.17
CA VAL A 539 4.30 -0.53 15.61
C VAL A 539 5.44 -1.22 16.34
N GLU A 540 6.25 -0.46 17.03
CA GLU A 540 7.40 -0.96 17.81
C GLU A 540 7.00 -1.01 19.28
N ASN A 541 6.54 -2.17 19.72
CA ASN A 541 6.17 -2.47 21.10
C ASN A 541 5.97 -3.97 21.28
N GLU A 542 6.67 -4.56 22.26
CA GLU A 542 6.64 -6.00 22.59
C GLU A 542 5.22 -6.50 22.89
N SER A 543 4.43 -5.78 23.69
CA SER A 543 3.09 -6.25 24.07
C SER A 543 2.12 -6.29 22.88
N VAL A 544 2.26 -5.36 21.92
CA VAL A 544 1.51 -5.33 20.67
C VAL A 544 1.95 -6.46 19.74
N ALA A 545 3.25 -6.67 19.59
CA ALA A 545 3.81 -7.77 18.81
C ALA A 545 3.35 -9.13 19.38
N ASP A 546 3.42 -9.31 20.69
CA ASP A 546 2.96 -10.52 21.39
C ASP A 546 1.46 -10.76 21.28
N PHE A 547 0.63 -9.71 21.27
CA PHE A 547 -0.80 -9.86 21.02
C PHE A 547 -1.04 -10.52 19.66
N TYR A 548 -0.40 -10.02 18.59
CA TYR A 548 -0.52 -10.61 17.27
C TYR A 548 0.15 -11.98 17.17
N ALA A 549 1.29 -12.20 17.82
CA ALA A 549 1.97 -13.50 17.85
C ALA A 549 1.08 -14.58 18.49
N ARG A 550 0.36 -14.27 19.57
CA ARG A 550 -0.61 -15.21 20.18
C ARG A 550 -1.77 -15.52 19.24
N ALA A 551 -2.33 -14.51 18.57
CA ALA A 551 -3.40 -14.70 17.58
C ALA A 551 -2.90 -15.56 16.40
N TYR A 552 -1.71 -15.27 15.91
CA TYR A 552 -1.02 -16.02 14.85
C TYR A 552 -0.82 -17.49 15.25
N ALA A 553 -0.23 -17.76 16.42
CA ALA A 553 0.04 -19.11 16.89
C ALA A 553 -1.24 -19.96 17.02
N ALA A 554 -2.35 -19.34 17.45
CA ALA A 554 -3.65 -20.02 17.49
C ALA A 554 -4.20 -20.34 16.09
N ASP A 555 -3.91 -19.48 15.10
CA ASP A 555 -4.33 -19.68 13.71
C ASP A 555 -3.44 -20.68 12.97
N TRP A 556 -2.15 -20.71 13.30
CA TRP A 556 -1.12 -21.56 12.67
C TRP A 556 -1.47 -23.04 12.70
N ARG A 557 -1.75 -23.62 13.84
CA ARG A 557 -1.98 -25.07 13.98
C ARG A 557 -3.39 -25.43 14.49
N GLY A 558 -4.35 -24.59 14.13
CA GLY A 558 -5.73 -24.85 14.50
C GLY A 558 -6.03 -24.66 15.98
N GLY A 559 -5.24 -23.88 16.71
CA GLY A 559 -5.48 -23.54 18.10
C GLY A 559 -4.92 -24.53 19.12
N GLY A 560 -3.94 -25.33 18.77
CA GLY A 560 -3.08 -25.99 19.76
C GLY A 560 -2.29 -24.90 20.51
N VAL A 561 -2.43 -24.83 21.83
CA VAL A 561 -1.62 -23.93 22.66
C VAL A 561 -0.17 -24.41 22.57
N HIS A 562 0.66 -23.74 21.77
CA HIS A 562 2.11 -23.88 21.89
C HIS A 562 2.56 -23.01 23.05
N LEU A 563 2.73 -23.64 24.19
CA LEU A 563 3.52 -23.05 25.28
C LEU A 563 4.97 -22.93 24.77
N PRO A 564 5.64 -21.78 24.96
CA PRO A 564 7.06 -21.66 24.67
C PRO A 564 7.82 -22.83 25.24
N VAL A 565 8.81 -23.36 24.53
CA VAL A 565 9.60 -24.53 24.97
C VAL A 565 10.19 -24.31 26.36
N THR A 566 10.53 -23.06 26.70
CA THR A 566 10.96 -22.63 28.05
C THR A 566 9.88 -22.82 29.10
N LEU A 567 8.62 -22.57 28.81
CA LEU A 567 7.47 -22.78 29.71
C LEU A 567 7.17 -24.27 29.86
N VAL A 568 7.25 -25.05 28.77
CA VAL A 568 7.08 -26.52 28.82
C VAL A 568 8.21 -27.17 29.61
N ALA A 569 9.45 -26.71 29.43
CA ALA A 569 10.59 -27.16 30.24
C ALA A 569 10.42 -26.78 31.72
N GLY A 570 9.95 -25.56 32.02
CA GLY A 570 9.66 -25.11 33.40
C GLY A 570 8.56 -25.93 34.07
N PHE A 571 7.46 -26.22 33.39
CA PHE A 571 6.40 -27.09 33.88
C PHE A 571 6.85 -28.55 34.02
N GLY A 572 7.66 -29.04 33.07
CA GLY A 572 8.24 -30.39 33.17
C GLY A 572 9.14 -30.57 34.39
N VAL A 573 9.97 -29.58 34.69
CA VAL A 573 10.83 -29.56 35.88
C VAL A 573 9.99 -29.44 37.17
N ALA A 574 8.94 -28.59 37.16
CA ALA A 574 8.04 -28.45 38.33
C ALA A 574 7.24 -29.73 38.60
N LEU A 575 6.72 -30.41 37.57
CA LEU A 575 6.02 -31.70 37.69
C LEU A 575 6.96 -32.81 38.11
N ALA A 576 8.20 -32.86 37.62
CA ALA A 576 9.20 -33.82 38.08
C ALA A 576 9.60 -33.56 39.52
N GLY A 577 9.74 -32.30 39.94
CA GLY A 577 9.99 -31.90 41.34
C GLY A 577 8.83 -32.29 42.26
N ALA A 578 7.57 -32.00 41.87
CA ALA A 578 6.39 -32.40 42.65
C ALA A 578 6.24 -33.93 42.74
N GLY A 579 6.52 -34.67 41.65
CA GLY A 579 6.53 -36.12 41.63
C GLY A 579 7.62 -36.73 42.57
N ALA A 580 8.80 -36.10 42.63
CA ALA A 580 9.88 -36.51 43.52
C ALA A 580 9.53 -36.26 45.01
N VAL A 581 8.89 -35.12 45.32
CA VAL A 581 8.41 -34.78 46.65
C VAL A 581 7.28 -35.74 47.08
N ALA A 582 6.29 -36.00 46.21
CA ALA A 582 5.20 -36.92 46.47
C ALA A 582 5.70 -38.36 46.72
N ARG A 583 6.70 -38.85 45.96
CA ARG A 583 7.33 -40.14 46.21
C ARG A 583 8.07 -40.19 47.55
N ARG A 584 8.68 -39.11 48.00
CA ARG A 584 9.39 -39.01 49.26
C ARG A 584 8.42 -39.02 50.47
N GLU A 585 7.28 -38.33 50.31
CA GLU A 585 6.21 -38.28 51.31
C GLU A 585 5.47 -39.62 51.42
N ILE A 586 5.22 -40.32 50.30
CA ILE A 586 4.59 -41.65 50.33
C ILE A 586 5.52 -42.73 50.87
N ALA A 587 6.84 -42.61 50.64
CA ALA A 587 7.81 -43.58 51.25
C ALA A 587 7.96 -43.43 52.75
N PHE A 588 7.55 -42.35 53.40
CA PHE A 588 7.54 -42.17 54.86
C PHE A 588 6.23 -42.63 55.56
N ALA A 589 5.19 -42.96 54.76
CA ALA A 589 3.90 -43.43 55.30
C ALA A 589 3.80 -44.99 55.42
N GLU A 590 4.79 -45.72 54.91
CA GLU A 590 4.85 -47.20 54.96
C GLU A 590 5.86 -47.79 55.98
N ASN A 591 6.32 -47.00 56.97
CA ASN A 591 7.13 -47.51 58.08
C ASN A 591 6.47 -47.28 59.47
#